data_def3c4c128d99e70d63835894b47becc
#
_entry.id   def3c4c128d99e70d63835894b47becc
#
_cell.length_a   1.000
_cell.length_b   1.000
_cell.length_c   1.000
_cell.angle_alpha   90.00
_cell.angle_beta   90.00
_cell.angle_gamma   90.00
#
_symmetry.space_group_name_H-M   'P 1'
#
loop_
_entity.id
_entity.type
_entity.pdbx_description
1 polymer ?
#
loop_
_entity_poly.entity_id
_entity_poly.type
_entity_poly.pdbx_seq_one_letter_code
_entity_poly.pdbx_strand_id
1 'polypeptide(L)'
;RGKPFLQVVFTTSNHRPYTYPEGRIDIPSHTGRMGAVKYADYAVGAFVEEARTKPWFDNTLFVFVGDHGAGSAGKQALNPETHRIFSIFYAPALLKPERRDTPVSQIDVLPTLLGLLNWPYDAAFYGKDALKPSYQSRYFVSNYQYIGYLKGKDMVVLKPQRGVEFFRDGEAVEPDGRMKELER
;
A
#
# COMPACT_ATOMS: atom_id res chain seq x y z
N ARG A 1 -17.87 23.29 -7.65
CA ARG A 1 -18.66 22.83 -6.48
C ARG A 1 -18.27 23.58 -5.19
N GLY A 2 -17.13 24.24 -5.11
CA GLY A 2 -16.73 25.09 -3.99
C GLY A 2 -16.52 24.42 -2.62
N LYS A 3 -16.62 23.09 -2.55
CA LYS A 3 -16.40 22.30 -1.32
C LYS A 3 -15.32 21.24 -1.53
N PRO A 4 -14.46 20.97 -0.54
CA PRO A 4 -13.54 19.85 -0.56
C PRO A 4 -14.30 18.52 -0.77
N PHE A 5 -13.67 17.57 -1.43
CA PHE A 5 -14.23 16.22 -1.62
C PHE A 5 -13.12 15.18 -1.46
N LEU A 6 -13.52 13.98 -1.08
CA LEU A 6 -12.71 12.77 -1.14
C LEU A 6 -13.40 11.79 -2.09
N GLN A 7 -12.64 11.24 -3.02
CA GLN A 7 -13.09 10.21 -3.94
C GLN A 7 -12.15 9.01 -3.83
N VAL A 8 -12.71 7.82 -3.62
CA VAL A 8 -11.96 6.57 -3.64
C VAL A 8 -12.45 5.74 -4.83
N VAL A 9 -11.51 5.28 -5.64
CA VAL A 9 -11.78 4.46 -6.82
C VAL A 9 -11.03 3.15 -6.70
N PHE A 10 -11.77 2.04 -6.71
CA PHE A 10 -11.21 0.70 -6.80
C PHE A 10 -11.15 0.27 -8.26
N THR A 11 -9.96 -0.05 -8.75
CA THR A 11 -9.79 -0.56 -10.11
C THR A 11 -9.80 -2.09 -10.10
N THR A 12 -10.35 -2.73 -11.14
CA THR A 12 -10.52 -4.19 -11.19
C THR A 12 -9.83 -4.87 -12.36
N SER A 13 -9.31 -4.11 -13.33
CA SER A 13 -8.71 -4.65 -14.55
C SER A 13 -7.50 -5.55 -14.31
N ASN A 14 -6.75 -5.32 -13.22
CA ASN A 14 -5.61 -6.16 -12.83
C ASN A 14 -5.99 -7.41 -12.03
N HIS A 15 -7.29 -7.69 -11.87
CA HIS A 15 -7.81 -8.91 -11.25
C HIS A 15 -8.21 -9.93 -12.33
N ARG A 16 -8.15 -11.24 -12.02
CA ARG A 16 -8.67 -12.29 -12.92
C ARG A 16 -10.16 -12.05 -13.21
N PRO A 17 -10.60 -12.22 -14.46
CA PRO A 17 -9.93 -12.80 -15.64
C PRO A 17 -9.11 -11.81 -16.49
N TYR A 18 -8.64 -10.68 -15.93
CA TYR A 18 -7.79 -9.70 -16.61
C TYR A 18 -8.47 -9.00 -17.78
N THR A 19 -9.67 -8.47 -17.52
CA THR A 19 -10.56 -7.87 -18.50
C THR A 19 -10.34 -6.36 -18.60
N TYR A 20 -10.18 -5.86 -19.79
CA TYR A 20 -10.09 -4.42 -20.11
C TYR A 20 -10.57 -4.17 -21.54
N PRO A 21 -10.95 -2.92 -21.91
CA PRO A 21 -11.39 -2.58 -23.26
C PRO A 21 -10.31 -2.85 -24.32
N GLU A 22 -10.71 -3.50 -25.39
CA GLU A 22 -9.83 -3.79 -26.53
C GLU A 22 -9.34 -2.50 -27.23
N GLY A 23 -8.16 -2.59 -27.84
CA GLY A 23 -7.58 -1.51 -28.63
C GLY A 23 -7.03 -0.33 -27.83
N ARG A 24 -6.98 -0.42 -26.49
CA ARG A 24 -6.39 0.60 -25.63
C ARG A 24 -4.89 0.43 -25.44
N ILE A 25 -4.42 -0.80 -25.53
CA ILE A 25 -3.01 -1.19 -25.51
C ILE A 25 -2.77 -2.26 -26.57
N ASP A 26 -1.52 -2.58 -26.84
CA ASP A 26 -1.08 -3.57 -27.83
C ASP A 26 -1.23 -5.05 -27.38
N ILE A 27 -1.65 -5.29 -26.13
CA ILE A 27 -1.90 -6.64 -25.60
C ILE A 27 -3.40 -6.84 -25.54
N PRO A 28 -3.95 -7.92 -26.15
CA PRO A 28 -5.38 -8.23 -26.09
C PRO A 28 -5.85 -8.54 -24.65
N SER A 29 -7.10 -8.17 -24.36
CA SER A 29 -7.76 -8.52 -23.11
C SER A 29 -7.84 -10.04 -22.91
N HIS A 30 -7.93 -10.51 -21.69
CA HIS A 30 -7.97 -11.93 -21.30
C HIS A 30 -6.68 -12.75 -21.55
N THR A 31 -5.60 -12.14 -22.03
CA THR A 31 -4.35 -12.87 -22.32
C THR A 31 -3.43 -13.05 -21.11
N GLY A 32 -3.70 -12.38 -20.00
CA GLY A 32 -2.96 -12.57 -18.75
C GLY A 32 -2.63 -11.29 -17.99
N ARG A 33 -1.91 -11.49 -16.91
CA ARG A 33 -1.58 -10.40 -15.96
C ARG A 33 -0.77 -9.26 -16.60
N MET A 34 0.17 -9.58 -17.49
CA MET A 34 1.03 -8.54 -18.08
C MET A 34 0.22 -7.50 -18.86
N GLY A 35 -0.78 -7.95 -19.63
CA GLY A 35 -1.72 -7.04 -20.29
C GLY A 35 -2.53 -6.21 -19.29
N ALA A 36 -3.01 -6.85 -18.24
CA ALA A 36 -3.78 -6.17 -17.19
C ALA A 36 -2.97 -5.08 -16.45
N VAL A 37 -1.70 -5.36 -16.12
CA VAL A 37 -0.79 -4.36 -15.51
C VAL A 37 -0.54 -3.21 -16.49
N LYS A 38 -0.23 -3.51 -17.75
CA LYS A 38 -0.01 -2.48 -18.78
C LYS A 38 -1.26 -1.62 -19.00
N TYR A 39 -2.44 -2.24 -19.01
CA TYR A 39 -3.68 -1.48 -19.10
C TYR A 39 -3.95 -0.62 -17.87
N ALA A 40 -3.69 -1.12 -16.66
CA ALA A 40 -3.87 -0.34 -15.44
C ALA A 40 -2.96 0.91 -15.43
N ASP A 41 -1.70 0.75 -15.84
CA ASP A 41 -0.76 1.86 -16.00
C ASP A 41 -1.24 2.88 -17.05
N TYR A 42 -1.65 2.40 -18.24
CA TYR A 42 -2.26 3.23 -19.28
C TYR A 42 -3.47 4.02 -18.76
N ALA A 43 -4.38 3.35 -18.05
CA ALA A 43 -5.60 3.96 -17.55
C ALA A 43 -5.33 5.05 -16.49
N VAL A 44 -4.38 4.81 -15.60
CA VAL A 44 -3.93 5.82 -14.62
C VAL A 44 -3.28 7.01 -15.33
N GLY A 45 -2.41 6.75 -16.31
CA GLY A 45 -1.80 7.80 -17.12
C GLY A 45 -2.85 8.65 -17.85
N ALA A 46 -3.78 8.01 -18.55
CA ALA A 46 -4.87 8.70 -19.27
C ALA A 46 -5.75 9.53 -18.33
N PHE A 47 -6.06 8.99 -17.14
CA PHE A 47 -6.80 9.71 -16.10
C PHE A 47 -6.06 10.97 -15.63
N VAL A 48 -4.76 10.87 -15.36
CA VAL A 48 -3.95 12.01 -14.90
C VAL A 48 -3.85 13.07 -16.01
N GLU A 49 -3.64 12.67 -17.27
CA GLU A 49 -3.59 13.61 -18.40
C GLU A 49 -4.93 14.34 -18.59
N GLU A 50 -6.06 13.64 -18.48
CA GLU A 50 -7.35 14.29 -18.52
C GLU A 50 -7.57 15.21 -17.30
N ALA A 51 -7.18 14.79 -16.12
CA ALA A 51 -7.29 15.57 -14.89
C ALA A 51 -6.50 16.90 -14.99
N ARG A 52 -5.34 16.92 -15.65
CA ARG A 52 -4.52 18.13 -15.87
C ARG A 52 -5.29 19.25 -16.58
N THR A 53 -6.31 18.94 -17.35
CA THR A 53 -7.16 19.93 -18.02
C THR A 53 -8.25 20.52 -17.14
N LYS A 54 -8.39 20.04 -15.92
CA LYS A 54 -9.49 20.45 -15.04
C LYS A 54 -9.06 21.57 -14.06
N PRO A 55 -9.93 22.51 -13.74
CA PRO A 55 -9.59 23.65 -12.87
C PRO A 55 -9.28 23.27 -11.41
N TRP A 56 -9.56 22.04 -11.02
CA TRP A 56 -9.28 21.55 -9.68
C TRP A 56 -7.96 20.77 -9.58
N PHE A 57 -7.25 20.53 -10.69
CA PHE A 57 -6.06 19.66 -10.73
C PHE A 57 -4.96 20.14 -9.76
N ASP A 58 -4.60 21.43 -9.82
CA ASP A 58 -3.54 22.01 -9.00
C ASP A 58 -3.88 22.07 -7.50
N ASN A 59 -5.17 21.93 -7.15
CA ASN A 59 -5.65 21.84 -5.76
C ASN A 59 -6.12 20.44 -5.39
N THR A 60 -5.52 19.42 -5.97
CA THR A 60 -5.86 18.02 -5.71
C THR A 60 -4.62 17.20 -5.40
N LEU A 61 -4.70 16.44 -4.33
CA LEU A 61 -3.71 15.42 -4.00
C LEU A 61 -4.26 14.05 -4.44
N PHE A 62 -3.59 13.46 -5.42
CA PHE A 62 -3.88 12.10 -5.89
C PHE A 62 -3.05 11.11 -5.10
N VAL A 63 -3.66 10.00 -4.70
CA VAL A 63 -2.98 8.91 -3.99
C VAL A 63 -3.22 7.61 -4.75
N PHE A 64 -2.15 6.99 -5.22
CA PHE A 64 -2.18 5.69 -5.89
C PHE A 64 -1.54 4.67 -4.97
N VAL A 65 -2.27 3.62 -4.64
CA VAL A 65 -1.82 2.58 -3.70
C VAL A 65 -2.17 1.21 -4.27
N GLY A 66 -1.21 0.28 -4.24
CA GLY A 66 -1.53 -1.13 -4.45
C GLY A 66 -2.36 -1.67 -3.28
N ASP A 67 -3.37 -2.47 -3.56
CA ASP A 67 -4.17 -3.13 -2.53
C ASP A 67 -3.41 -4.29 -1.88
N HIS A 68 -2.73 -5.10 -2.69
CA HIS A 68 -1.86 -6.20 -2.25
C HIS A 68 -0.84 -6.60 -3.32
N GLY A 69 0.17 -7.35 -2.93
CA GLY A 69 1.14 -7.96 -3.85
C GLY A 69 0.56 -9.17 -4.59
N ALA A 70 1.15 -9.50 -5.73
CA ALA A 70 0.68 -10.59 -6.60
C ALA A 70 0.72 -11.98 -5.96
N GLY A 71 1.62 -12.22 -5.01
CA GLY A 71 1.85 -13.50 -4.33
C GLY A 71 1.45 -13.52 -2.85
N SER A 72 0.69 -12.52 -2.38
CA SER A 72 0.32 -12.40 -0.97
C SER A 72 -0.81 -13.32 -0.52
N ALA A 73 -1.62 -13.84 -1.44
CA ALA A 73 -2.73 -14.73 -1.13
C ALA A 73 -2.28 -16.18 -0.92
N GLY A 74 -3.04 -16.94 -0.12
CA GLY A 74 -2.84 -18.37 0.10
C GLY A 74 -2.63 -18.73 1.56
N LYS A 75 -2.17 -19.98 1.80
CA LYS A 75 -1.90 -20.54 3.13
C LYS A 75 -0.40 -20.82 3.35
N GLN A 76 0.43 -20.23 2.52
CA GLN A 76 1.89 -20.39 2.61
C GLN A 76 2.45 -19.57 3.78
N ALA A 77 3.69 -19.84 4.17
CA ALA A 77 4.42 -19.00 5.12
C ALA A 77 4.46 -17.55 4.64
N LEU A 78 4.36 -16.61 5.56
CA LEU A 78 4.40 -15.19 5.23
C LEU A 78 5.79 -14.82 4.70
N ASN A 79 5.83 -14.30 3.48
CA ASN A 79 7.02 -13.71 2.89
C ASN A 79 6.81 -12.21 2.71
N PRO A 80 7.51 -11.35 3.46
CA PRO A 80 7.36 -9.90 3.37
C PRO A 80 7.56 -9.33 1.96
N GLU A 81 8.46 -9.92 1.16
CA GLU A 81 8.77 -9.45 -0.19
C GLU A 81 7.57 -9.58 -1.15
N THR A 82 6.74 -10.62 -0.98
CA THR A 82 5.54 -10.79 -1.81
C THR A 82 4.39 -9.87 -1.43
N HIS A 83 4.52 -9.17 -0.29
CA HIS A 83 3.54 -8.20 0.20
C HIS A 83 3.92 -6.74 -0.11
N ARG A 84 5.06 -6.53 -0.78
CA ARG A 84 5.48 -5.17 -1.16
C ARG A 84 4.53 -4.58 -2.20
N ILE A 85 4.03 -3.40 -1.89
CA ILE A 85 3.21 -2.58 -2.77
C ILE A 85 3.81 -1.18 -2.86
N PHE A 86 3.39 -0.43 -3.87
CA PHE A 86 3.75 0.98 -3.98
C PHE A 86 2.68 1.88 -3.34
N SER A 87 3.09 3.06 -2.92
CA SER A 87 2.22 4.18 -2.60
C SER A 87 2.81 5.46 -3.19
N ILE A 88 2.02 6.17 -3.99
CA ILE A 88 2.44 7.41 -4.65
C ILE A 88 1.48 8.51 -4.25
N PHE A 89 2.03 9.61 -3.71
CA PHE A 89 1.32 10.85 -3.45
C PHE A 89 1.69 11.83 -4.57
N TYR A 90 0.73 12.20 -5.39
CA TYR A 90 0.96 13.01 -6.57
C TYR A 90 0.15 14.31 -6.53
N ALA A 91 0.85 15.43 -6.42
CA ALA A 91 0.29 16.78 -6.47
C ALA A 91 1.39 17.74 -6.92
N PRO A 92 1.67 17.85 -8.23
CA PRO A 92 2.85 18.54 -8.74
C PRO A 92 2.90 20.03 -8.40
N ALA A 93 1.75 20.68 -8.16
CA ALA A 93 1.68 22.05 -7.69
C ALA A 93 2.00 22.21 -6.18
N LEU A 94 1.93 21.14 -5.39
CA LEU A 94 2.02 21.17 -3.94
C LEU A 94 3.23 20.41 -3.38
N LEU A 95 3.66 19.35 -4.05
CA LEU A 95 4.69 18.44 -3.57
C LEU A 95 5.91 18.47 -4.50
N LYS A 96 7.10 18.49 -3.91
CA LYS A 96 8.35 18.26 -4.64
C LYS A 96 8.55 16.75 -4.85
N PRO A 97 9.11 16.33 -5.99
CA PRO A 97 9.45 14.93 -6.21
C PRO A 97 10.43 14.43 -5.15
N GLU A 98 10.06 13.36 -4.48
CA GLU A 98 10.92 12.68 -3.49
C GLU A 98 10.63 11.18 -3.54
N ARG A 99 11.67 10.36 -3.39
CA ARG A 99 11.55 8.92 -3.19
C ARG A 99 11.93 8.57 -1.77
N ARG A 100 11.11 7.76 -1.12
CA ARG A 100 11.38 7.23 0.22
C ARG A 100 11.40 5.72 0.18
N ASP A 101 12.50 5.14 0.61
CA ASP A 101 12.69 3.68 0.66
C ASP A 101 12.39 3.09 2.05
N THR A 102 12.02 3.93 3.03
CA THR A 102 11.60 3.48 4.36
C THR A 102 10.31 2.67 4.24
N PRO A 103 10.28 1.40 4.65
CA PRO A 103 9.08 0.61 4.64
C PRO A 103 8.00 1.22 5.55
N VAL A 104 6.77 1.25 5.03
CA VAL A 104 5.59 1.74 5.76
C VAL A 104 4.47 0.72 5.65
N SER A 105 3.53 0.75 6.57
CA SER A 105 2.34 -0.08 6.45
C SER A 105 1.26 0.61 5.62
N GLN A 106 0.43 -0.15 4.93
CA GLN A 106 -0.72 0.41 4.19
C GLN A 106 -1.66 1.23 5.08
N ILE A 107 -1.79 0.86 6.36
CA ILE A 107 -2.57 1.63 7.34
C ILE A 107 -2.01 3.04 7.62
N ASP A 108 -0.76 3.32 7.23
CA ASP A 108 -0.12 4.62 7.40
C ASP A 108 -0.48 5.61 6.29
N VAL A 109 -1.08 5.15 5.20
CA VAL A 109 -1.42 5.99 4.05
C VAL A 109 -2.37 7.11 4.45
N LEU A 110 -3.45 6.80 5.15
CA LEU A 110 -4.42 7.81 5.55
C LEU A 110 -3.86 8.85 6.54
N PRO A 111 -3.21 8.50 7.66
CA PRO A 111 -2.61 9.50 8.53
C PRO A 111 -1.51 10.31 7.86
N THR A 112 -0.77 9.74 6.92
CA THR A 112 0.23 10.46 6.11
C THR A 112 -0.46 11.47 5.18
N LEU A 113 -1.56 11.07 4.52
CA LEU A 113 -2.38 11.97 3.70
C LEU A 113 -2.90 13.17 4.52
N LEU A 114 -3.44 12.91 5.70
CA LEU A 114 -3.95 13.96 6.59
C LEU A 114 -2.83 14.90 7.05
N GLY A 115 -1.64 14.35 7.33
CA GLY A 115 -0.44 15.14 7.65
C GLY A 115 0.01 16.04 6.50
N LEU A 116 0.03 15.52 5.26
CA LEU A 116 0.34 16.31 4.06
C LEU A 116 -0.66 17.43 3.82
N LEU A 117 -1.93 17.22 4.12
CA LEU A 117 -2.99 18.23 4.00
C LEU A 117 -3.00 19.20 5.18
N ASN A 118 -2.14 19.00 6.19
CA ASN A 118 -2.14 19.74 7.44
C ASN A 118 -3.53 19.79 8.11
N TRP A 119 -4.28 18.70 8.03
CA TRP A 119 -5.59 18.58 8.64
C TRP A 119 -5.47 18.03 10.05
N PRO A 120 -5.98 18.74 11.05
CA PRO A 120 -6.12 18.20 12.39
C PRO A 120 -7.19 17.10 12.39
N TYR A 121 -6.91 16.01 13.07
CA TYR A 121 -7.87 14.91 13.22
C TYR A 121 -7.75 14.28 14.61
N ASP A 122 -8.84 13.75 15.08
CA ASP A 122 -8.90 12.85 16.24
C ASP A 122 -9.42 11.50 15.78
N ALA A 123 -8.61 10.48 15.94
CA ALA A 123 -8.92 9.16 15.40
C ALA A 123 -8.26 8.03 16.20
N ALA A 124 -8.96 6.90 16.29
CA ALA A 124 -8.52 5.68 16.96
C ALA A 124 -7.95 4.65 15.97
N PHE A 125 -7.16 5.06 14.98
CA PHE A 125 -6.51 4.11 14.07
C PHE A 125 -5.03 3.87 14.42
N TYR A 126 -4.54 2.67 14.12
CA TYR A 126 -3.17 2.26 14.41
C TYR A 126 -2.13 2.85 13.44
N GLY A 127 -2.56 3.34 12.29
CA GLY A 127 -1.70 3.98 11.31
C GLY A 127 -1.03 5.24 11.87
N LYS A 128 0.14 5.58 11.36
CA LYS A 128 0.92 6.75 11.77
C LYS A 128 1.33 7.55 10.54
N ASP A 129 1.48 8.85 10.71
CA ASP A 129 2.03 9.71 9.67
C ASP A 129 3.50 9.35 9.43
N ALA A 130 3.77 8.76 8.25
CA ALA A 130 5.10 8.26 7.88
C ALA A 130 6.09 9.38 7.54
N LEU A 131 5.63 10.62 7.43
CA LEU A 131 6.49 11.79 7.15
C LEU A 131 6.97 12.49 8.42
N LYS A 132 6.41 12.16 9.58
CA LYS A 132 6.86 12.75 10.85
C LYS A 132 8.28 12.28 11.20
N PRO A 133 9.15 13.17 11.71
CA PRO A 133 10.49 12.80 12.17
C PRO A 133 10.49 11.71 13.26
N SER A 134 9.42 11.61 14.03
CA SER A 134 9.25 10.60 15.08
C SER A 134 8.75 9.24 14.57
N TYR A 135 8.49 9.11 13.25
CA TYR A 135 8.00 7.86 12.68
C TYR A 135 9.03 6.74 12.82
N GLN A 136 8.59 5.62 13.35
CA GLN A 136 9.37 4.38 13.42
C GLN A 136 8.76 3.39 12.45
N SER A 137 9.58 2.96 11.49
CA SER A 137 9.16 1.98 10.48
C SER A 137 8.71 0.68 11.13
N ARG A 138 7.51 0.27 10.78
CA ARG A 138 6.93 -1.03 11.07
C ARG A 138 5.84 -1.30 10.04
N TYR A 139 5.56 -2.56 9.78
CA TYR A 139 4.50 -2.91 8.84
C TYR A 139 3.90 -4.28 9.14
N PHE A 140 2.71 -4.49 8.60
CA PHE A 140 1.98 -5.73 8.72
C PHE A 140 1.96 -6.44 7.37
N VAL A 141 2.05 -7.76 7.44
CA VAL A 141 1.82 -8.67 6.31
C VAL A 141 0.80 -9.72 6.75
N SER A 142 -0.09 -10.12 5.87
CA SER A 142 -1.10 -11.09 6.24
C SER A 142 -1.53 -11.95 5.06
N ASN A 143 -2.00 -13.14 5.39
CA ASN A 143 -2.72 -14.02 4.47
C ASN A 143 -4.02 -14.49 5.15
N TYR A 144 -4.65 -15.54 4.65
CA TYR A 144 -5.93 -16.02 5.21
C TYR A 144 -5.83 -16.55 6.65
N GLN A 145 -4.65 -16.89 7.15
CA GLN A 145 -4.47 -17.57 8.42
C GLN A 145 -3.49 -16.88 9.37
N TYR A 146 -2.54 -16.12 8.84
CA TYR A 146 -1.42 -15.57 9.59
C TYR A 146 -1.39 -14.05 9.51
N ILE A 147 -0.97 -13.43 10.58
CA ILE A 147 -0.64 -12.00 10.63
C ILE A 147 0.81 -11.89 11.09
N GLY A 148 1.64 -11.24 10.29
CA GLY A 148 3.01 -10.91 10.62
C GLY A 148 3.14 -9.43 10.95
N TYR A 149 3.82 -9.12 12.03
CA TYR A 149 4.25 -7.78 12.40
C TYR A 149 5.76 -7.67 12.29
N LEU A 150 6.23 -6.70 11.53
CA LEU A 150 7.65 -6.50 11.27
C LEU A 150 8.12 -5.16 11.81
N LYS A 151 9.27 -5.18 12.51
CA LYS A 151 9.94 -3.98 13.00
C LYS A 151 11.45 -4.16 12.91
N GLY A 152 12.09 -3.40 12.03
CA GLY A 152 13.51 -3.60 11.69
C GLY A 152 13.73 -4.97 11.05
N LYS A 153 14.52 -5.82 11.67
CA LYS A 153 14.86 -7.18 11.23
C LYS A 153 13.98 -8.27 11.84
N ASP A 154 13.19 -7.90 12.86
CA ASP A 154 12.39 -8.83 13.63
C ASP A 154 10.98 -8.93 13.05
N MET A 155 10.46 -10.16 12.96
CA MET A 155 9.09 -10.46 12.58
C MET A 155 8.46 -11.40 13.60
N VAL A 156 7.26 -11.04 14.04
CA VAL A 156 6.40 -11.91 14.85
C VAL A 156 5.22 -12.35 14.00
N VAL A 157 4.95 -13.64 13.93
CA VAL A 157 3.83 -14.20 13.18
C VAL A 157 2.83 -14.82 14.14
N LEU A 158 1.63 -14.26 14.15
CA LEU A 158 0.48 -14.82 14.86
C LEU A 158 -0.25 -15.81 13.98
N LYS A 159 -0.54 -16.99 14.54
CA LYS A 159 -1.18 -18.13 13.90
C LYS A 159 -2.48 -18.52 14.60
N PRO A 160 -3.35 -19.32 13.96
CA PRO A 160 -4.49 -19.92 14.62
C PRO A 160 -4.10 -20.69 15.90
N GLN A 161 -5.06 -20.88 16.80
CA GLN A 161 -4.88 -21.59 18.06
C GLN A 161 -3.80 -21.00 19.00
N ARG A 162 -3.63 -19.66 18.92
CA ARG A 162 -2.62 -18.91 19.70
C ARG A 162 -1.18 -19.30 19.39
N GLY A 163 -0.92 -19.86 18.20
CA GLY A 163 0.45 -20.12 17.75
C GLY A 163 1.19 -18.83 17.46
N VAL A 164 2.44 -18.76 17.87
CA VAL A 164 3.34 -17.61 17.63
C VAL A 164 4.66 -18.12 17.12
N GLU A 165 5.20 -17.48 16.09
CA GLU A 165 6.55 -17.74 15.59
C GLU A 165 7.33 -16.43 15.50
N PHE A 166 8.63 -16.54 15.69
CA PHE A 166 9.54 -15.40 15.65
C PHE A 166 10.62 -15.62 14.60
N PHE A 167 10.93 -14.54 13.86
CA PHE A 167 11.93 -14.56 12.81
C PHE A 167 12.84 -13.34 12.95
N ARG A 168 14.11 -13.51 12.62
CA ARG A 168 15.08 -12.42 12.49
C ARG A 168 15.85 -12.58 11.18
N ASP A 169 15.86 -11.54 10.33
CA ASP A 169 16.42 -11.58 8.98
C ASP A 169 15.86 -12.75 8.13
N GLY A 170 14.60 -13.14 8.37
CA GLY A 170 13.94 -14.24 7.66
C GLY A 170 14.18 -15.65 8.25
N GLU A 171 15.08 -15.80 9.20
CA GLU A 171 15.36 -17.06 9.88
C GLU A 171 14.54 -17.21 11.16
N ALA A 172 13.99 -18.41 11.39
CA ALA A 172 13.27 -18.72 12.61
C ALA A 172 14.21 -18.68 13.82
N VAL A 173 13.78 -18.03 14.91
CA VAL A 173 14.60 -17.86 16.11
C VAL A 173 13.79 -18.05 17.38
N GLU A 174 14.47 -18.40 18.46
CA GLU A 174 13.89 -18.29 19.80
C GLU A 174 13.75 -16.81 20.19
N PRO A 175 12.60 -16.39 20.74
CA PRO A 175 12.35 -14.99 21.04
C PRO A 175 13.18 -14.48 22.21
N ASP A 176 13.84 -13.36 22.03
CA ASP A 176 14.38 -12.54 23.11
C ASP A 176 13.29 -11.65 23.77
N GLY A 177 13.66 -10.91 24.81
CA GLY A 177 12.73 -10.03 25.53
C GLY A 177 12.08 -8.97 24.63
N ARG A 178 12.82 -8.40 23.68
CA ARG A 178 12.33 -7.40 22.74
C ARG A 178 11.30 -7.99 21.77
N MET A 179 11.55 -9.19 21.27
CA MET A 179 10.61 -9.85 20.34
C MET A 179 9.30 -10.23 21.04
N LYS A 180 9.35 -10.63 22.31
CA LYS A 180 8.15 -10.89 23.12
C LYS A 180 7.30 -9.63 23.38
N GLU A 181 7.91 -8.45 23.34
CA GLU A 181 7.16 -7.19 23.39
C GLU A 181 6.42 -6.88 22.08
N LEU A 182 6.90 -7.37 20.94
CA LEU A 182 6.24 -7.17 19.64
C LEU A 182 4.99 -8.05 19.48
N GLU A 183 4.85 -9.11 20.26
CA GLU A 183 3.68 -10.00 20.28
C GLU A 183 2.44 -9.32 20.94
N ARG A 184 2.65 -8.37 21.85
CA ARG A 184 1.61 -7.68 22.65
C ARG A 184 1.01 -6.49 21.90
#